data_707b5bf7bca219f7cb88e70672b00703
#
_entry.id   707b5bf7bca219f7cb88e70672b00703
#
_cell.length_a   1.000
_cell.length_b   1.000
_cell.length_c   1.000
_cell.angle_alpha   90.00
_cell.angle_beta   90.00
_cell.angle_gamma   90.00
#
_symmetry.space_group_name_H-M   'P 1'
#
loop_
_entity.id
_entity.type
_entity.pdbx_description
1 polymer ?
#
loop_
_entity_poly.entity_id
_entity_poly.type
_entity_poly.pdbx_seq_one_letter_code
_entity_poly.pdbx_strand_id
1 'polypeptide(L)'
;MTAQATTTSKAALATDLLPLKKALDQILESPMTQQLLEATNPANIDKAYALAWQALAEGQIESATEQFAQLAALAADQFRVQFGFALCLQHQGLIERAAHHYSTAYVLDPSSASCAFRLGECLNALGYREEAREALLTAVQLCEVAGTDPSIRDYANAELDRLS
;
A
#
# COMPACT_ATOMS: atom_id res chain seq x y z
N MET A 1 46.94 -27.13 23.57
CA MET A 1 47.42 -25.81 23.12
C MET A 1 46.53 -25.21 21.99
N THR A 2 45.22 -25.20 22.12
CA THR A 2 44.29 -24.78 21.04
C THR A 2 43.28 -23.69 21.44
N ALA A 3 43.32 -23.19 22.67
CA ALA A 3 42.35 -22.18 23.14
C ALA A 3 42.81 -20.72 22.96
N GLN A 4 44.08 -20.45 22.70
CA GLN A 4 44.59 -19.08 22.56
C GLN A 4 44.49 -18.49 21.15
N ALA A 5 44.42 -19.32 20.10
CA ALA A 5 44.38 -18.87 18.71
C ALA A 5 43.00 -18.30 18.31
N THR A 6 41.91 -18.79 18.92
CA THR A 6 40.53 -18.35 18.61
C THR A 6 40.15 -17.00 19.23
N THR A 7 40.75 -16.65 20.37
CA THR A 7 40.49 -15.39 21.07
C THR A 7 41.15 -14.19 20.36
N THR A 8 42.35 -14.39 19.82
CA THR A 8 43.11 -13.35 19.10
C THR A 8 42.43 -12.99 17.76
N SER A 9 41.87 -13.97 17.05
CA SER A 9 41.17 -13.74 15.78
C SER A 9 39.88 -12.95 15.98
N LYS A 10 39.12 -13.21 17.05
CA LYS A 10 37.88 -12.53 17.34
C LYS A 10 38.09 -11.07 17.80
N ALA A 11 39.15 -10.79 18.51
CA ALA A 11 39.54 -9.44 18.92
C ALA A 11 40.06 -8.60 17.75
N ALA A 12 40.82 -9.18 16.82
CA ALA A 12 41.28 -8.51 15.60
C ALA A 12 40.12 -8.13 14.67
N LEU A 13 39.18 -9.06 14.44
CA LEU A 13 37.96 -8.80 13.66
C LEU A 13 37.09 -7.70 14.29
N ALA A 14 36.99 -7.65 15.60
CA ALA A 14 36.25 -6.61 16.30
C ALA A 14 36.88 -5.22 16.15
N THR A 15 38.21 -5.15 16.07
CA THR A 15 38.97 -3.90 15.88
C THR A 15 38.86 -3.41 14.44
N ASP A 16 38.87 -4.32 13.47
CA ASP A 16 38.70 -3.99 12.04
C ASP A 16 37.26 -3.47 11.71
N LEU A 17 36.27 -3.88 12.48
CA LEU A 17 34.88 -3.44 12.30
C LEU A 17 34.54 -2.14 13.06
N LEU A 18 35.41 -1.67 13.94
CA LEU A 18 35.15 -0.47 14.75
C LEU A 18 34.91 0.80 13.91
N PRO A 19 35.68 1.08 12.83
CA PRO A 19 35.42 2.23 11.96
C PRO A 19 34.05 2.14 11.26
N LEU A 20 33.66 0.92 10.82
CA LEU A 20 32.37 0.68 10.17
C LEU A 20 31.21 0.89 11.16
N LYS A 21 31.35 0.36 12.38
CA LYS A 21 30.36 0.59 13.45
C LYS A 21 30.19 2.07 13.75
N LYS A 22 31.29 2.81 13.90
CA LYS A 22 31.24 4.26 14.17
C LYS A 22 30.58 5.04 13.04
N ALA A 23 30.85 4.68 11.78
CA ALA A 23 30.19 5.28 10.62
C ALA A 23 28.69 4.96 10.59
N LEU A 24 28.30 3.72 10.92
CA LEU A 24 26.89 3.33 11.00
C LEU A 24 26.16 4.09 12.11
N ASP A 25 26.78 4.17 13.31
CA ASP A 25 26.21 4.92 14.44
C ASP A 25 26.00 6.41 14.06
N GLN A 26 26.96 7.04 13.38
CA GLN A 26 26.83 8.43 12.88
C GLN A 26 25.67 8.59 11.87
N ILE A 27 25.48 7.62 10.98
CA ILE A 27 24.36 7.62 10.04
C ILE A 27 23.03 7.50 10.78
N LEU A 28 22.94 6.54 11.72
CA LEU A 28 21.73 6.29 12.50
C LEU A 28 21.35 7.48 13.41
N GLU A 29 22.33 8.20 13.94
CA GLU A 29 22.12 9.38 14.78
C GLU A 29 21.88 10.67 13.97
N SER A 30 21.98 10.63 12.64
CA SER A 30 21.76 11.81 11.83
C SER A 30 20.31 12.30 11.94
N PRO A 31 20.06 13.61 11.96
CA PRO A 31 18.69 14.17 12.05
C PRO A 31 17.78 13.66 10.95
N MET A 32 18.30 13.48 9.74
CA MET A 32 17.56 12.96 8.58
C MET A 32 17.13 11.52 8.79
N THR A 33 18.02 10.66 9.33
CA THR A 33 17.69 9.26 9.61
C THR A 33 16.67 9.16 10.74
N GLN A 34 16.82 9.95 11.79
CA GLN A 34 15.86 10.01 12.90
C GLN A 34 14.48 10.45 12.41
N GLN A 35 14.41 11.47 11.56
CA GLN A 35 13.16 11.94 10.97
C GLN A 35 12.49 10.85 10.09
N LEU A 36 13.29 10.10 9.32
CA LEU A 36 12.77 9.00 8.52
C LEU A 36 12.26 7.85 9.39
N LEU A 37 12.97 7.48 10.46
CA LEU A 37 12.55 6.46 11.41
C LEU A 37 11.25 6.84 12.12
N GLU A 38 11.09 8.12 12.49
CA GLU A 38 9.84 8.63 13.04
C GLU A 38 8.70 8.58 12.02
N ALA A 39 8.94 8.99 10.78
CA ALA A 39 7.94 8.97 9.72
C ALA A 39 7.47 7.54 9.37
N THR A 40 8.38 6.55 9.46
CA THR A 40 8.06 5.13 9.21
C THR A 40 7.54 4.38 10.44
N ASN A 41 7.44 5.04 11.59
CA ASN A 41 6.85 4.44 12.80
C ASN A 41 5.39 4.05 12.52
N PRO A 42 4.97 2.80 12.80
CA PRO A 42 3.61 2.35 12.55
C PRO A 42 2.52 3.25 13.15
N ALA A 43 2.72 3.77 14.36
CA ALA A 43 1.75 4.67 15.00
C ALA A 43 1.61 6.00 14.25
N ASN A 44 2.67 6.52 13.66
CA ASN A 44 2.63 7.75 12.86
C ASN A 44 1.99 7.48 11.49
N ILE A 45 2.24 6.31 10.88
CA ILE A 45 1.56 5.87 9.66
C ILE A 45 0.06 5.73 9.91
N ASP A 46 -0.37 5.11 11.01
CA ASP A 46 -1.78 4.95 11.36
C ASP A 46 -2.48 6.30 11.54
N LYS A 47 -1.82 7.23 12.24
CA LYS A 47 -2.33 8.59 12.42
C LYS A 47 -2.45 9.35 11.10
N ALA A 48 -1.42 9.29 10.26
CA ALA A 48 -1.43 9.94 8.95
C ALA A 48 -2.51 9.32 8.04
N TYR A 49 -2.67 8.00 8.07
CA TYR A 49 -3.74 7.30 7.36
C TYR A 49 -5.13 7.76 7.80
N ALA A 50 -5.37 7.89 9.11
CA ALA A 50 -6.65 8.37 9.63
C ALA A 50 -6.97 9.79 9.16
N LEU A 51 -5.96 10.68 9.14
CA LEU A 51 -6.11 12.06 8.64
C LEU A 51 -6.40 12.09 7.13
N ALA A 52 -5.69 11.30 6.35
CA ALA A 52 -5.92 11.20 4.91
C ALA A 52 -7.33 10.69 4.59
N TRP A 53 -7.80 9.70 5.35
CA TRP A 53 -9.14 9.16 5.19
C TRP A 53 -10.22 10.16 5.62
N GLN A 54 -9.98 10.92 6.69
CA GLN A 54 -10.87 12.00 7.11
C GLN A 54 -11.00 13.07 6.03
N ALA A 55 -9.87 13.54 5.46
CA ALA A 55 -9.88 14.51 4.36
C ALA A 55 -10.68 14.00 3.16
N LEU A 56 -10.53 12.71 2.81
CA LEU A 56 -11.32 12.08 1.73
C LEU A 56 -12.80 12.07 2.06
N ALA A 57 -13.19 11.70 3.27
CA ALA A 57 -14.58 11.67 3.73
C ALA A 57 -15.23 13.07 3.75
N GLU A 58 -14.44 14.11 4.01
CA GLU A 58 -14.86 15.50 3.97
C GLU A 58 -14.88 16.09 2.54
N GLY A 59 -14.53 15.30 1.52
CA GLY A 59 -14.50 15.71 0.13
C GLY A 59 -13.30 16.58 -0.25
N GLN A 60 -12.27 16.65 0.60
CA GLN A 60 -11.02 17.38 0.36
C GLN A 60 -10.07 16.51 -0.48
N ILE A 61 -10.45 16.23 -1.73
CA ILE A 61 -9.81 15.20 -2.57
C ILE A 61 -8.34 15.50 -2.81
N GLU A 62 -7.97 16.76 -3.11
CA GLU A 62 -6.58 17.16 -3.36
C GLU A 62 -5.71 16.93 -2.11
N SER A 63 -6.18 17.37 -0.94
CA SER A 63 -5.47 17.19 0.33
C SER A 63 -5.33 15.70 0.69
N ALA A 64 -6.39 14.91 0.53
CA ALA A 64 -6.34 13.47 0.74
C ALA A 64 -5.35 12.79 -0.20
N THR A 65 -5.32 13.20 -1.48
CA THR A 65 -4.39 12.66 -2.48
C THR A 65 -2.94 12.92 -2.10
N GLU A 66 -2.60 14.13 -1.68
CA GLU A 66 -1.24 14.47 -1.22
C GLU A 66 -0.83 13.64 -0.01
N GLN A 67 -1.70 13.49 0.96
CA GLN A 67 -1.44 12.70 2.16
C GLN A 67 -1.28 11.20 1.83
N PHE A 68 -2.15 10.63 0.99
CA PHE A 68 -2.01 9.24 0.55
C PHE A 68 -0.77 9.03 -0.33
N ALA A 69 -0.35 10.00 -1.14
CA ALA A 69 0.89 9.91 -1.91
C ALA A 69 2.12 9.83 -0.99
N GLN A 70 2.15 10.63 0.07
CA GLN A 70 3.22 10.55 1.08
C GLN A 70 3.21 9.19 1.81
N LEU A 71 2.04 8.70 2.19
CA LEU A 71 1.89 7.38 2.80
C LEU A 71 2.34 6.26 1.87
N ALA A 72 2.00 6.33 0.58
CA ALA A 72 2.41 5.33 -0.41
C ALA A 72 3.93 5.29 -0.61
N ALA A 73 4.63 6.41 -0.38
CA ALA A 73 6.10 6.45 -0.39
C ALA A 73 6.72 5.79 0.86
N LEU A 74 6.04 5.81 2.01
CA LEU A 74 6.54 5.30 3.29
C LEU A 74 6.08 3.87 3.61
N ALA A 75 4.90 3.47 3.12
CA ALA A 75 4.22 2.23 3.45
C ALA A 75 3.55 1.62 2.20
N ALA A 76 4.34 1.46 1.14
CA ALA A 76 3.89 0.94 -0.15
C ALA A 76 3.35 -0.50 -0.09
N ASP A 77 3.74 -1.25 0.92
CA ASP A 77 3.37 -2.64 1.20
C ASP A 77 2.05 -2.79 1.97
N GLN A 78 1.37 -1.69 2.29
CA GLN A 78 0.09 -1.74 3.00
C GLN A 78 -1.09 -1.61 2.04
N PHE A 79 -1.94 -2.65 2.01
CA PHE A 79 -3.17 -2.68 1.23
C PHE A 79 -4.00 -1.39 1.38
N ARG A 80 -4.28 -0.99 2.63
CA ARG A 80 -5.14 0.16 2.94
C ARG A 80 -4.62 1.48 2.37
N VAL A 81 -3.29 1.64 2.29
CA VAL A 81 -2.64 2.83 1.74
C VAL A 81 -2.79 2.86 0.23
N GLN A 82 -2.50 1.75 -0.45
CA GLN A 82 -2.64 1.63 -1.90
C GLN A 82 -4.09 1.80 -2.33
N PHE A 83 -5.03 1.19 -1.62
CA PHE A 83 -6.46 1.31 -1.88
C PHE A 83 -6.97 2.75 -1.70
N GLY A 84 -6.62 3.41 -0.58
CA GLY A 84 -7.02 4.80 -0.31
C GLY A 84 -6.45 5.78 -1.35
N PHE A 85 -5.19 5.59 -1.76
CA PHE A 85 -4.57 6.41 -2.80
C PHE A 85 -5.26 6.21 -4.16
N ALA A 86 -5.54 4.95 -4.54
CA ALA A 86 -6.27 4.63 -5.76
C ALA A 86 -7.66 5.29 -5.78
N LEU A 87 -8.36 5.28 -4.65
CA LEU A 87 -9.68 5.88 -4.52
C LEU A 87 -9.63 7.41 -4.75
N CYS A 88 -8.63 8.10 -4.18
CA CYS A 88 -8.41 9.52 -4.42
C CYS A 88 -8.14 9.82 -5.91
N LEU A 89 -7.27 9.02 -6.55
CA LEU A 89 -6.95 9.15 -7.97
C LEU A 89 -8.17 8.91 -8.86
N GLN A 90 -9.00 7.93 -8.53
CA GLN A 90 -10.26 7.67 -9.24
C GLN A 90 -11.23 8.85 -9.12
N HIS A 91 -11.35 9.46 -7.95
CA HIS A 91 -12.16 10.67 -7.75
C HIS A 91 -11.65 11.87 -8.58
N GLN A 92 -10.35 11.95 -8.83
CA GLN A 92 -9.77 12.98 -9.70
C GLN A 92 -9.87 12.64 -11.20
N GLY A 93 -10.45 11.50 -11.56
CA GLY A 93 -10.53 11.03 -12.94
C GLY A 93 -9.20 10.50 -13.51
N LEU A 94 -8.19 10.29 -12.68
CA LEU A 94 -6.88 9.74 -13.07
C LEU A 94 -6.95 8.21 -13.12
N ILE A 95 -7.81 7.68 -13.98
CA ILE A 95 -8.26 6.29 -13.99
C ILE A 95 -7.12 5.30 -14.21
N GLU A 96 -6.18 5.59 -15.11
CA GLU A 96 -5.04 4.71 -15.40
C GLU A 96 -4.14 4.56 -14.17
N ARG A 97 -3.87 5.66 -13.46
CA ARG A 97 -3.10 5.63 -12.21
C ARG A 97 -3.87 4.93 -11.09
N ALA A 98 -5.17 5.17 -10.99
CA ALA A 98 -6.03 4.48 -10.02
C ALA A 98 -6.01 2.96 -10.24
N ALA A 99 -6.15 2.49 -11.48
CA ALA A 99 -6.08 1.08 -11.83
C ALA A 99 -4.74 0.44 -11.41
N HIS A 100 -3.61 1.15 -11.61
CA HIS A 100 -2.30 0.68 -11.17
C HIS A 100 -2.24 0.47 -9.65
N HIS A 101 -2.70 1.44 -8.86
CA HIS A 101 -2.70 1.34 -7.40
C HIS A 101 -3.72 0.32 -6.87
N TYR A 102 -4.89 0.18 -7.52
CA TYR A 102 -5.83 -0.90 -7.20
C TYR A 102 -5.25 -2.29 -7.51
N SER A 103 -4.52 -2.45 -8.62
CA SER A 103 -3.83 -3.70 -8.94
C SER A 103 -2.78 -4.04 -7.87
N THR A 104 -2.01 -3.05 -7.41
CA THR A 104 -1.05 -3.22 -6.31
C THR A 104 -1.77 -3.60 -5.02
N ALA A 105 -2.86 -2.92 -4.67
CA ALA A 105 -3.67 -3.24 -3.51
C ALA A 105 -4.24 -4.67 -3.58
N TYR A 106 -4.73 -5.08 -4.75
CA TYR A 106 -5.27 -6.43 -4.95
C TYR A 106 -4.22 -7.53 -4.78
N VAL A 107 -2.97 -7.27 -5.19
CA VAL A 107 -1.85 -8.20 -4.93
C VAL A 107 -1.55 -8.31 -3.43
N LEU A 108 -1.68 -7.21 -2.67
CA LEU A 108 -1.44 -7.19 -1.23
C LEU A 108 -2.57 -7.86 -0.43
N ASP A 109 -3.82 -7.72 -0.88
CA ASP A 109 -4.98 -8.41 -0.31
C ASP A 109 -5.95 -8.88 -1.41
N PRO A 110 -5.76 -10.11 -1.93
CA PRO A 110 -6.63 -10.67 -2.96
C PRO A 110 -8.04 -11.02 -2.47
N SER A 111 -8.31 -10.93 -1.17
CA SER A 111 -9.63 -11.25 -0.59
C SER A 111 -10.58 -10.05 -0.56
N SER A 112 -10.11 -8.87 -0.94
CA SER A 112 -10.91 -7.65 -0.93
C SER A 112 -11.84 -7.54 -2.14
N ALA A 113 -13.12 -7.83 -1.93
CA ALA A 113 -14.16 -7.66 -2.95
C ALA A 113 -14.28 -6.20 -3.43
N SER A 114 -14.14 -5.24 -2.51
CA SER A 114 -14.15 -3.81 -2.85
C SER A 114 -13.01 -3.43 -3.80
N CYS A 115 -11.82 -4.01 -3.59
CA CYS A 115 -10.66 -3.73 -4.44
C CYS A 115 -10.87 -4.32 -5.84
N ALA A 116 -11.30 -5.57 -5.94
CA ALA A 116 -11.61 -6.21 -7.22
C ALA A 116 -12.69 -5.45 -7.99
N PHE A 117 -13.74 -4.99 -7.32
CA PHE A 117 -14.80 -4.19 -7.91
C PHE A 117 -14.28 -2.85 -8.47
N ARG A 118 -13.54 -2.09 -7.66
CA ARG A 118 -12.97 -0.79 -8.09
C ARG A 118 -11.96 -0.93 -9.23
N LEU A 119 -11.16 -2.00 -9.20
CA LEU A 119 -10.27 -2.32 -10.32
C LEU A 119 -11.08 -2.60 -11.60
N GLY A 120 -12.16 -3.37 -11.50
CA GLY A 120 -13.06 -3.64 -12.63
C GLY A 120 -13.68 -2.38 -13.22
N GLU A 121 -14.14 -1.43 -12.38
CA GLU A 121 -14.63 -0.13 -12.84
C GLU A 121 -13.56 0.64 -13.63
N CYS A 122 -12.33 0.70 -13.09
CA CYS A 122 -11.22 1.40 -13.75
C CYS A 122 -10.86 0.74 -15.10
N LEU A 123 -10.76 -0.59 -15.14
CA LEU A 123 -10.46 -1.35 -16.36
C LEU A 123 -11.52 -1.15 -17.42
N ASN A 124 -12.80 -1.14 -17.03
CA ASN A 124 -13.90 -0.85 -17.94
C ASN A 124 -13.80 0.57 -18.52
N ALA A 125 -13.53 1.58 -17.68
CA ALA A 125 -13.36 2.96 -18.10
C ALA A 125 -12.17 3.15 -19.07
N LEU A 126 -11.14 2.30 -18.96
CA LEU A 126 -9.98 2.26 -19.85
C LEU A 126 -10.22 1.46 -21.14
N GLY A 127 -11.36 0.77 -21.27
CA GLY A 127 -11.72 -0.03 -22.43
C GLY A 127 -11.21 -1.48 -22.40
N TYR A 128 -10.61 -1.93 -21.30
CA TYR A 128 -10.16 -3.31 -21.08
C TYR A 128 -11.34 -4.18 -20.61
N ARG A 129 -12.27 -4.46 -21.54
CA ARG A 129 -13.57 -5.07 -21.21
C ARG A 129 -13.48 -6.48 -20.64
N GLU A 130 -12.59 -7.31 -21.16
CA GLU A 130 -12.43 -8.70 -20.70
C GLU A 130 -11.81 -8.73 -19.30
N GLU A 131 -10.77 -7.96 -19.06
CA GLU A 131 -10.12 -7.86 -17.76
C GLU A 131 -11.05 -7.21 -16.72
N ALA A 132 -11.83 -6.23 -17.13
CA ALA A 132 -12.88 -5.64 -16.28
C ALA A 132 -13.92 -6.66 -15.86
N ARG A 133 -14.37 -7.50 -16.81
CA ARG A 133 -15.31 -8.59 -16.56
C ARG A 133 -14.76 -9.60 -15.55
N GLU A 134 -13.50 -10.00 -15.72
CA GLU A 134 -12.83 -10.93 -14.79
C GLU A 134 -12.74 -10.35 -13.38
N ALA A 135 -12.34 -9.09 -13.25
CA ALA A 135 -12.24 -8.40 -11.96
C ALA A 135 -13.62 -8.28 -11.27
N LEU A 136 -14.67 -7.94 -12.02
CA LEU A 136 -16.04 -7.84 -11.49
C LEU A 136 -16.60 -9.20 -11.08
N LEU A 137 -16.38 -10.26 -11.85
CA LEU A 137 -16.75 -11.63 -11.47
C LEU A 137 -16.03 -12.07 -10.19
N THR A 138 -14.75 -11.73 -10.06
CA THR A 138 -13.98 -11.98 -8.84
C THR A 138 -14.59 -11.26 -7.65
N ALA A 139 -15.00 -10.00 -7.81
CA ALA A 139 -15.67 -9.25 -6.75
C ALA A 139 -16.96 -9.93 -6.27
N VAL A 140 -17.79 -10.42 -7.21
CA VAL A 140 -19.03 -11.15 -6.91
C VAL A 140 -18.71 -12.44 -6.12
N GLN A 141 -17.75 -13.23 -6.59
CA GLN A 141 -17.35 -14.49 -5.91
C GLN A 141 -16.81 -14.22 -4.50
N LEU A 142 -16.00 -13.19 -4.31
CA LEU A 142 -15.48 -12.83 -2.99
C LEU A 142 -16.59 -12.40 -2.03
N CYS A 143 -17.62 -11.70 -2.50
CA CYS A 143 -18.79 -11.36 -1.68
C CYS A 143 -19.57 -12.59 -1.24
N GLU A 144 -19.70 -13.60 -2.11
CA GLU A 144 -20.41 -14.85 -1.79
C GLU A 144 -19.67 -15.67 -0.73
N VAL A 145 -18.34 -15.77 -0.85
CA VAL A 145 -17.49 -16.54 0.07
C VAL A 145 -17.39 -15.89 1.45
N ALA A 146 -17.20 -14.57 1.49
CA ALA A 146 -16.96 -13.84 2.73
C ALA A 146 -18.24 -13.41 3.45
N GLY A 147 -19.41 -13.50 2.80
CA GLY A 147 -20.67 -12.96 3.33
C GLY A 147 -20.60 -11.45 3.55
N THR A 148 -19.71 -10.77 2.83
CA THR A 148 -19.44 -9.34 2.93
C THR A 148 -20.51 -8.53 2.21
N ASP A 149 -20.44 -7.23 2.35
CA ASP A 149 -21.38 -6.19 1.92
C ASP A 149 -22.15 -6.53 0.62
N PRO A 150 -23.47 -6.79 0.72
CA PRO A 150 -24.32 -7.13 -0.43
C PRO A 150 -24.32 -6.06 -1.51
N SER A 151 -24.06 -4.79 -1.16
CA SER A 151 -24.05 -3.67 -2.10
C SER A 151 -22.93 -3.78 -3.12
N ILE A 152 -21.74 -4.26 -2.74
CA ILE A 152 -20.64 -4.47 -3.68
C ILE A 152 -21.01 -5.51 -4.73
N ARG A 153 -21.62 -6.62 -4.31
CA ARG A 153 -22.10 -7.66 -5.22
C ARG A 153 -23.12 -7.11 -6.22
N ASP A 154 -24.08 -6.34 -5.72
CA ASP A 154 -25.16 -5.79 -6.55
C ASP A 154 -24.61 -4.76 -7.55
N TYR A 155 -23.67 -3.90 -7.15
CA TYR A 155 -22.96 -2.99 -8.05
C TYR A 155 -22.13 -3.75 -9.10
N ALA A 156 -21.38 -4.78 -8.69
CA ALA A 156 -20.57 -5.57 -9.62
C ALA A 156 -21.44 -6.28 -10.67
N ASN A 157 -22.60 -6.84 -10.27
CA ASN A 157 -23.56 -7.43 -11.20
C ASN A 157 -24.12 -6.39 -12.17
N ALA A 158 -24.48 -5.20 -11.68
CA ALA A 158 -24.97 -4.13 -12.54
C ALA A 158 -23.94 -3.66 -13.59
N GLU A 159 -22.64 -3.64 -13.22
CA GLU A 159 -21.57 -3.35 -14.18
C GLU A 159 -21.37 -4.50 -15.19
N LEU A 160 -21.45 -5.75 -14.74
CA LEU A 160 -21.38 -6.92 -15.63
C LEU A 160 -22.50 -6.93 -16.68
N ASP A 161 -23.72 -6.56 -16.29
CA ASP A 161 -24.85 -6.43 -17.21
C ASP A 161 -24.61 -5.34 -18.28
N ARG A 162 -23.90 -4.26 -17.93
CA ARG A 162 -23.53 -3.20 -18.89
C ARG A 162 -22.42 -3.62 -19.84
N LEU A 163 -21.61 -4.60 -19.46
CA LEU A 163 -20.55 -5.16 -20.29
C LEU A 163 -21.04 -6.25 -21.26
N SER A 164 -22.26 -6.74 -21.06
CA SER A 164 -22.89 -7.73 -21.91
C SER A 164 -23.48 -7.10 -23.15
#